data_dd6aed00bedd7d3c9a4f41169246b560
#
_entry.id   dd6aed00bedd7d3c9a4f41169246b560
#
_cell.length_a   1.000
_cell.length_b   1.000
_cell.length_c   1.000
_cell.angle_alpha   90.00
_cell.angle_beta   90.00
_cell.angle_gamma   90.00
#
_symmetry.space_group_name_H-M   'P 1'
#
loop_
_entity.id
_entity.type
_entity.pdbx_description
1 polymer ?
#
loop_
_entity_poly.entity_id
_entity_poly.type
_entity_poly.pdbx_seq_one_letter_code
_entity_poly.pdbx_strand_id
1 'polypeptide(L)'
;MQVSKQLSVTLVNKPGRLASVLSALSKEKIHCTALSVMNAGDRGTLRLVPDDVDAATEVLERQNVRFEITDVLLAPVPMQNGALSKACERLAAEHLNIDYAYCAVGSHAPAKGKGLMVIKVNDLAKAQRVLTENTGVARRKLPVRRPVHSR
;
A
#
# COMPACT_ATOMS: atom_id res chain seq x y z
N MET A 1 -0.07 8.49 7.84
CA MET A 1 1.00 7.82 7.08
C MET A 1 1.96 7.15 8.04
N GLN A 2 2.23 5.88 7.84
CA GLN A 2 3.06 5.10 8.77
C GLN A 2 3.81 3.98 8.03
N VAL A 3 4.96 3.59 8.56
CA VAL A 3 5.66 2.38 8.16
C VAL A 3 5.04 1.19 8.91
N SER A 4 4.76 0.11 8.20
CA SER A 4 4.16 -1.11 8.73
C SER A 4 4.86 -2.35 8.19
N LYS A 5 4.71 -3.45 8.89
CA LYS A 5 5.23 -4.75 8.46
C LYS A 5 4.25 -5.42 7.51
N GLN A 6 4.76 -5.87 6.38
CA GLN A 6 4.05 -6.69 5.41
C GLN A 6 4.61 -8.10 5.44
N LEU A 7 3.74 -9.08 5.36
CA LEU A 7 4.11 -10.48 5.14
C LEU A 7 3.94 -10.82 3.66
N SER A 8 4.99 -11.32 3.04
CA SER A 8 4.97 -11.86 1.68
C SER A 8 5.02 -13.37 1.76
N VAL A 9 3.88 -14.02 1.52
CA VAL A 9 3.70 -15.47 1.67
C VAL A 9 3.77 -16.13 0.30
N THR A 10 4.63 -17.14 0.17
CA THR A 10 4.71 -17.95 -1.04
C THR A 10 3.70 -19.09 -0.96
N LEU A 11 2.77 -19.14 -1.89
CA LEU A 11 1.72 -20.17 -1.97
C LEU A 11 1.85 -20.96 -3.27
N VAL A 12 1.60 -22.26 -3.18
CA VAL A 12 1.36 -23.08 -4.37
C VAL A 12 0.06 -22.63 -5.01
N ASN A 13 0.06 -22.41 -6.33
CA ASN A 13 -1.14 -21.99 -7.06
C ASN A 13 -2.10 -23.17 -7.24
N LYS A 14 -2.85 -23.47 -6.20
CA LYS A 14 -3.89 -24.52 -6.19
C LYS A 14 -5.17 -23.99 -5.53
N PRO A 15 -6.36 -24.41 -5.96
CA PRO A 15 -7.60 -24.08 -5.31
C PRO A 15 -7.54 -24.37 -3.80
N GLY A 16 -8.06 -23.45 -2.98
CA GLY A 16 -8.14 -23.58 -1.54
C GLY A 16 -6.90 -23.18 -0.74
N ARG A 17 -5.75 -22.96 -1.35
CA ARG A 17 -4.53 -22.56 -0.62
C ARG A 17 -4.65 -21.18 0.03
N LEU A 18 -5.08 -20.21 -0.72
CA LEU A 18 -5.35 -18.87 -0.19
C LEU A 18 -6.43 -18.89 0.90
N ALA A 19 -7.52 -19.59 0.64
CA ALA A 19 -8.61 -19.74 1.60
C ALA A 19 -8.15 -20.38 2.92
N SER A 20 -7.28 -21.38 2.85
CA SER A 20 -6.72 -22.05 4.02
C SER A 20 -5.90 -21.09 4.89
N VAL A 21 -5.02 -20.29 4.29
CA VAL A 21 -4.20 -19.30 5.01
C VAL A 21 -5.07 -18.22 5.64
N LEU A 22 -5.99 -17.64 4.89
CA LEU A 22 -6.88 -16.60 5.39
C LEU A 22 -7.82 -17.11 6.49
N SER A 23 -8.30 -18.34 6.37
CA SER A 23 -9.12 -18.99 7.41
C SER A 23 -8.33 -19.18 8.71
N ALA A 24 -7.07 -19.62 8.61
CA ALA A 24 -6.20 -19.77 9.78
C ALA A 24 -5.96 -18.45 10.52
N LEU A 25 -5.70 -17.36 9.78
CA LEU A 25 -5.57 -16.02 10.34
C LEU A 25 -6.86 -15.53 11.00
N SER A 26 -7.99 -15.77 10.35
CA SER A 26 -9.31 -15.38 10.85
C SER A 26 -9.68 -16.09 12.15
N LYS A 27 -9.34 -17.36 12.32
CA LYS A 27 -9.57 -18.11 13.56
C LYS A 27 -8.85 -17.52 14.76
N GLU A 28 -7.70 -16.92 14.54
CA GLU A 28 -6.92 -16.21 15.57
C GLU A 28 -7.31 -14.72 15.67
N LYS A 29 -8.39 -14.31 15.02
CA LYS A 29 -8.91 -12.93 15.01
C LYS A 29 -7.91 -11.89 14.51
N ILE A 30 -7.02 -12.30 13.61
CA ILE A 30 -6.05 -11.42 12.96
C ILE A 30 -6.72 -10.74 11.76
N HIS A 31 -6.76 -9.41 11.77
CA HIS A 31 -7.31 -8.63 10.67
C HIS A 31 -6.21 -8.25 9.67
N CYS A 32 -6.53 -8.37 8.40
CA CYS A 32 -5.66 -7.89 7.32
C CYS A 32 -6.11 -6.50 6.89
N THR A 33 -5.26 -5.50 7.13
CA THR A 33 -5.49 -4.12 6.68
C THR A 33 -5.42 -4.00 5.17
N ALA A 34 -4.53 -4.76 4.55
CA ALA A 34 -4.34 -4.77 3.10
C ALA A 34 -3.93 -6.15 2.63
N LEU A 35 -4.31 -6.48 1.40
CA LEU A 35 -4.05 -7.78 0.80
C LEU A 35 -3.88 -7.65 -0.72
N SER A 36 -2.90 -8.37 -1.26
CA SER A 36 -2.67 -8.51 -2.70
C SER A 36 -2.20 -9.92 -3.01
N VAL A 37 -2.70 -10.49 -4.10
CA VAL A 37 -2.29 -11.81 -4.59
C VAL A 37 -1.80 -11.68 -6.02
N MET A 38 -0.63 -12.22 -6.30
CA MET A 38 -0.07 -12.31 -7.65
C MET A 38 0.37 -13.72 -7.94
N ASN A 39 0.05 -14.21 -9.12
CA ASN A 39 0.53 -15.51 -9.61
C ASN A 39 1.70 -15.34 -10.58
N ALA A 40 2.65 -16.26 -10.45
CA ALA A 40 3.74 -16.45 -11.39
C ALA A 40 3.91 -17.96 -11.65
N GLY A 41 3.16 -18.49 -12.61
CA GLY A 41 3.18 -19.92 -12.95
C GLY A 41 2.49 -20.78 -11.88
N ASP A 42 3.23 -21.75 -11.34
CA ASP A 42 2.76 -22.70 -10.33
C ASP A 42 2.78 -22.18 -8.90
N ARG A 43 3.33 -20.97 -8.69
CA ARG A 43 3.42 -20.32 -7.38
C ARG A 43 2.79 -18.94 -7.42
N GLY A 44 2.20 -18.56 -6.28
CA GLY A 44 1.68 -17.24 -6.04
C GLY A 44 2.39 -16.56 -4.88
N THR A 45 2.35 -15.24 -4.86
CA THR A 45 2.76 -14.42 -3.73
C THR A 45 1.53 -13.72 -3.15
N LEU A 46 1.24 -14.03 -1.90
CA LEU A 46 0.26 -13.30 -1.11
C LEU A 46 1.00 -12.24 -0.28
N ARG A 47 0.68 -10.97 -0.53
CA ARG A 47 1.13 -9.88 0.33
C ARG A 47 -0.01 -9.45 1.23
N LEU A 48 0.24 -9.40 2.53
CA LEU A 48 -0.74 -8.95 3.49
C LEU A 48 -0.11 -8.07 4.58
N VAL A 49 -0.86 -7.10 5.06
CA VAL A 49 -0.49 -6.26 6.19
C VAL A 49 -1.43 -6.59 7.35
N PRO A 50 -0.99 -7.42 8.30
CA PRO A 50 -1.80 -7.78 9.46
C PRO A 50 -1.79 -6.65 10.51
N ASP A 51 -2.79 -6.62 11.35
CA ASP A 51 -2.84 -5.75 12.53
C ASP A 51 -1.88 -6.21 13.64
N ASP A 52 -1.65 -7.53 13.73
CA ASP A 52 -0.70 -8.15 14.66
C ASP A 52 0.28 -9.05 13.88
N VAL A 53 1.48 -8.55 13.65
CA VAL A 53 2.50 -9.25 12.87
C VAL A 53 2.99 -10.51 13.58
N ASP A 54 3.22 -10.44 14.89
CA ASP A 54 3.77 -11.56 15.66
C ASP A 54 2.78 -12.72 15.68
N ALA A 55 1.52 -12.45 15.96
CA ALA A 55 0.47 -13.46 15.89
C ALA A 55 0.30 -14.04 14.49
N ALA A 56 0.39 -13.20 13.45
CA ALA A 56 0.29 -13.65 12.06
C ALA A 56 1.45 -14.57 11.67
N THR A 57 2.67 -14.25 12.07
CA THR A 57 3.84 -15.10 11.80
C THR A 57 3.73 -16.47 12.49
N GLU A 58 3.25 -16.53 13.70
CA GLU A 58 3.00 -17.80 14.39
C GLU A 58 1.98 -18.67 13.66
N VAL A 59 0.92 -18.07 13.15
CA VAL A 59 -0.08 -18.79 12.35
C VAL A 59 0.53 -19.34 11.06
N LEU A 60 1.33 -18.53 10.35
CA LEU A 60 1.98 -18.95 9.11
C LEU A 60 3.00 -20.06 9.32
N GLU A 61 3.75 -20.00 10.42
CA GLU A 61 4.67 -21.08 10.81
C GLU A 61 3.92 -22.40 11.07
N ARG A 62 2.80 -22.35 11.78
CA ARG A 62 1.94 -23.53 12.01
C ARG A 62 1.35 -24.09 10.72
N GLN A 63 1.08 -23.24 9.73
CA GLN A 63 0.63 -23.64 8.40
C GLN A 63 1.76 -24.18 7.51
N ASN A 64 2.99 -24.12 7.98
CA ASN A 64 4.18 -24.56 7.27
C ASN A 64 4.31 -23.93 5.87
N VAL A 65 4.00 -22.63 5.78
CA VAL A 65 4.16 -21.83 4.56
C VAL A 65 5.38 -20.93 4.67
N ARG A 66 6.06 -20.72 3.55
CA ARG A 66 7.20 -19.80 3.49
C ARG A 66 6.72 -18.37 3.43
N PHE A 67 7.31 -17.48 4.23
CA PHE A 67 7.02 -16.06 4.22
C PHE A 67 8.27 -15.21 4.49
N GLU A 68 8.18 -13.95 4.11
CA GLU A 68 9.17 -12.90 4.41
C GLU A 68 8.46 -11.69 5.02
N ILE A 69 9.15 -11.01 5.94
CA ILE A 69 8.67 -9.77 6.54
C ILE A 69 9.37 -8.59 5.85
N THR A 70 8.58 -7.63 5.38
CA THR A 70 9.08 -6.46 4.66
C THR A 70 8.45 -5.20 5.21
N ASP A 71 9.26 -4.15 5.39
CA ASP A 71 8.72 -2.83 5.71
C ASP A 71 8.08 -2.19 4.48
N VAL A 72 6.89 -1.65 4.67
CA VAL A 72 6.12 -0.93 3.65
C VAL A 72 5.54 0.36 4.22
N LEU A 73 5.22 1.29 3.34
CA LEU A 73 4.56 2.53 3.72
C LEU A 73 3.05 2.41 3.51
N LEU A 74 2.28 2.67 4.57
CA LEU A 74 0.83 2.85 4.48
C LEU A 74 0.54 4.33 4.27
N ALA A 75 0.12 4.69 3.07
CA ALA A 75 -0.09 6.06 2.63
C ALA A 75 -1.58 6.34 2.40
N PRO A 76 -2.21 7.23 3.20
CA PRO A 76 -3.52 7.76 2.86
C PRO A 76 -3.45 8.60 1.58
N VAL A 77 -4.25 8.25 0.59
CA VAL A 77 -4.31 8.96 -0.69
C VAL A 77 -5.73 9.49 -0.88
N PRO A 78 -5.93 10.79 -1.21
CA PRO A 78 -7.25 11.30 -1.54
C PRO A 78 -7.88 10.53 -2.69
N MET A 79 -9.15 10.16 -2.56
CA MET A 79 -9.91 9.49 -3.62
C MET A 79 -10.43 10.51 -4.64
N GLN A 80 -9.51 11.28 -5.20
CA GLN A 80 -9.78 12.29 -6.22
C GLN A 80 -9.00 11.97 -7.49
N ASN A 81 -9.56 12.35 -8.63
CA ASN A 81 -8.86 12.20 -9.90
C ASN A 81 -7.50 12.92 -9.86
N GLY A 82 -6.45 12.22 -10.28
CA GLY A 82 -5.08 12.73 -10.32
C GLY A 82 -4.32 12.70 -8.99
N ALA A 83 -4.93 12.34 -7.86
CA ALA A 83 -4.22 12.31 -6.57
C ALA A 83 -3.12 11.24 -6.54
N LEU A 84 -3.39 10.07 -7.10
CA LEU A 84 -2.41 8.99 -7.21
C LEU A 84 -1.26 9.36 -8.15
N SER A 85 -1.58 9.96 -9.30
CA SER A 85 -0.58 10.47 -10.25
C SER A 85 0.37 11.47 -9.57
N LYS A 86 -0.18 12.44 -8.86
CA LYS A 86 0.61 13.43 -8.11
C LYS A 86 1.51 12.80 -7.04
N ALA A 87 1.01 11.79 -6.33
CA ALA A 87 1.83 11.08 -5.36
C ALA A 87 3.02 10.38 -6.04
N CYS A 88 2.79 9.69 -7.14
CA CYS A 88 3.84 9.04 -7.92
C CYS A 88 4.84 10.03 -8.52
N GLU A 89 4.37 11.15 -9.07
CA GLU A 89 5.21 12.23 -9.61
C GLU A 89 6.15 12.80 -8.55
N ARG A 90 5.68 12.98 -7.34
CA ARG A 90 6.48 13.47 -6.22
C ARG A 90 7.56 12.48 -5.80
N LEU A 91 7.23 11.20 -5.74
CA LEU A 91 8.22 10.16 -5.46
C LEU A 91 9.28 10.09 -6.57
N ALA A 92 8.85 10.19 -7.82
CA ALA A 92 9.75 10.18 -8.98
C ALA A 92 10.69 11.40 -8.99
N ALA A 93 10.20 12.60 -8.65
CA ALA A 93 11.00 13.81 -8.56
C ALA A 93 12.15 13.70 -7.54
N GLU A 94 11.97 12.86 -6.53
CA GLU A 94 12.98 12.56 -5.50
C GLU A 94 13.78 11.27 -5.80
N HIS A 95 13.70 10.76 -7.02
CA HIS A 95 14.40 9.54 -7.47
C HIS A 95 14.04 8.30 -6.63
N LEU A 96 12.81 8.25 -6.13
CA LEU A 96 12.30 7.10 -5.40
C LEU A 96 11.65 6.11 -6.36
N ASN A 97 12.15 4.90 -6.38
CA ASN A 97 11.60 3.81 -7.19
C ASN A 97 10.52 3.06 -6.42
N ILE A 98 9.36 2.92 -7.04
CA ILE A 98 8.26 2.11 -6.51
C ILE A 98 8.45 0.68 -7.01
N ASP A 99 8.76 -0.24 -6.10
CA ASP A 99 8.90 -1.66 -6.43
C ASP A 99 7.52 -2.29 -6.69
N TYR A 100 6.55 -1.95 -5.84
CA TYR A 100 5.14 -2.29 -6.02
C TYR A 100 4.26 -1.41 -5.13
N ALA A 101 2.99 -1.34 -5.50
CA ALA A 101 1.96 -0.66 -4.73
C ALA A 101 0.61 -1.36 -4.92
N TYR A 102 -0.23 -1.34 -3.89
CA TYR A 102 -1.60 -1.84 -3.96
C TYR A 102 -2.48 -1.13 -2.93
N CYS A 103 -3.79 -1.16 -3.16
CA CYS A 103 -4.75 -0.52 -2.29
C CYS A 103 -5.20 -1.44 -1.17
N ALA A 104 -5.42 -0.87 0.01
CA ALA A 104 -6.05 -1.57 1.11
C ALA A 104 -7.57 -1.64 0.91
N VAL A 105 -8.14 -2.77 1.30
CA VAL A 105 -9.58 -3.01 1.29
C VAL A 105 -10.00 -3.32 2.72
N GLY A 106 -10.81 -2.46 3.33
CA GLY A 106 -11.34 -2.77 4.66
C GLY A 106 -11.76 -1.57 5.50
N SER A 107 -12.28 -1.87 6.68
CA SER A 107 -12.84 -0.93 7.66
C SER A 107 -11.84 0.03 8.31
N HIS A 108 -10.57 -0.14 8.08
CA HIS A 108 -9.50 0.76 8.51
C HIS A 108 -9.17 1.82 7.47
N ALA A 109 -10.10 2.08 6.54
CA ALA A 109 -9.96 3.18 5.62
C ALA A 109 -9.76 4.49 6.40
N PRO A 110 -8.77 5.30 6.04
CA PRO A 110 -8.60 6.61 6.64
C PRO A 110 -9.86 7.45 6.39
N ALA A 111 -9.98 8.55 7.15
CA ALA A 111 -11.13 9.47 7.12
C ALA A 111 -11.79 9.62 5.74
N LYS A 112 -13.10 9.90 5.73
CA LYS A 112 -13.95 10.03 4.52
C LYS A 112 -13.22 10.66 3.33
N GLY A 113 -13.29 10.01 2.18
CA GLY A 113 -12.70 10.48 0.92
C GLY A 113 -11.21 10.16 0.71
N LYS A 114 -10.62 9.31 1.54
CA LYS A 114 -9.25 8.81 1.36
C LYS A 114 -9.24 7.30 1.20
N GLY A 115 -8.43 6.81 0.28
CA GLY A 115 -8.01 5.42 0.21
C GLY A 115 -6.71 5.21 0.98
N LEU A 116 -6.43 3.98 1.35
CA LEU A 116 -5.14 3.59 1.93
C LEU A 116 -4.36 2.80 0.90
N MET A 117 -3.14 3.22 0.62
CA MET A 117 -2.24 2.54 -0.31
C MET A 117 -1.04 1.97 0.42
N VAL A 118 -0.70 0.75 0.10
CA VAL A 118 0.55 0.11 0.52
C VAL A 118 1.59 0.34 -0.56
N ILE A 119 2.74 0.89 -0.19
CA ILE A 119 3.81 1.22 -1.13
C ILE A 119 5.12 0.63 -0.62
N LYS A 120 5.82 -0.10 -1.49
CA LYS A 120 7.21 -0.50 -1.31
C LYS A 120 8.09 0.35 -2.19
N VAL A 121 9.01 1.05 -1.59
CA VAL A 121 10.02 1.88 -2.27
C VAL A 121 11.40 1.58 -1.71
N ASN A 122 12.42 1.99 -2.44
CA ASN A 122 13.81 1.81 -2.04
C ASN A 122 14.24 2.60 -0.78
N ASP A 123 13.55 3.69 -0.43
CA ASP A 123 13.79 4.49 0.78
C ASP A 123 12.46 4.93 1.39
N LEU A 124 11.98 4.18 2.40
CA LEU A 124 10.69 4.43 3.05
C LEU A 124 10.68 5.73 3.86
N ALA A 125 11.77 6.05 4.54
CA ALA A 125 11.86 7.26 5.35
C ALA A 125 11.78 8.52 4.48
N LYS A 126 12.48 8.53 3.35
CA LYS A 126 12.41 9.60 2.36
C LYS A 126 11.01 9.69 1.75
N ALA A 127 10.41 8.57 1.35
CA ALA A 127 9.06 8.53 0.79
C ALA A 127 8.02 9.08 1.78
N GLN A 128 8.12 8.72 3.04
CA GLN A 128 7.23 9.22 4.08
C GLN A 128 7.31 10.74 4.21
N ARG A 129 8.51 11.32 4.21
CA ARG A 129 8.70 12.78 4.23
C ARG A 129 8.09 13.43 2.99
N VAL A 130 8.45 12.95 1.80
CA VAL A 130 7.98 13.48 0.51
C VAL A 130 6.46 13.50 0.42
N LEU A 131 5.80 12.44 0.86
CA LEU A 131 4.34 12.35 0.80
C LEU A 131 3.64 13.13 1.92
N THR A 132 4.30 13.37 3.06
CA THR A 132 3.73 14.12 4.19
C THR A 132 3.86 15.62 4.02
N GLU A 133 4.99 16.14 3.53
CA GLU A 133 5.31 17.57 3.48
C GLU A 133 4.36 18.43 2.62
N ASN A 134 3.49 17.83 1.84
CA ASN A 134 2.62 18.56 0.89
C ASN A 134 1.13 18.57 1.24
N THR A 135 0.77 18.32 2.47
CA THR A 135 -0.60 18.61 2.93
C THR A 135 -0.82 20.10 3.20
N GLY A 136 0.22 20.94 3.06
CA GLY A 136 0.21 22.36 3.47
C GLY A 136 0.62 23.39 2.43
N VAL A 137 0.95 23.04 1.17
CA VAL A 137 1.30 24.06 0.18
C VAL A 137 0.08 24.50 -0.63
N ALA A 138 -0.36 25.68 -0.24
CA ALA A 138 -1.32 26.56 -0.90
C ALA A 138 -1.29 26.54 -2.44
N ARG A 139 -2.51 26.58 -2.98
CA ARG A 139 -2.87 27.09 -4.30
C ARG A 139 -1.95 28.24 -4.73
N ARG A 140 -0.94 27.98 -5.52
CA ARG A 140 -0.40 29.01 -6.40
C ARG A 140 -1.48 29.29 -7.45
N LYS A 141 -2.19 30.40 -7.27
CA LYS A 141 -3.03 30.98 -8.31
C LYS A 141 -2.14 31.19 -9.52
N LEU A 142 -2.42 30.45 -10.59
CA LEU A 142 -1.87 30.78 -11.90
C LEU A 142 -2.37 32.18 -12.28
N PRO A 143 -1.52 33.05 -12.81
CA PRO A 143 -1.96 34.36 -13.25
C PRO A 143 -2.96 34.16 -14.42
N VAL A 144 -4.14 34.73 -14.24
CA VAL A 144 -5.16 34.80 -15.29
C VAL A 144 -4.58 35.59 -16.46
N ARG A 145 -4.35 34.92 -17.60
CA ARG A 145 -4.02 35.59 -18.86
C ARG A 145 -5.23 36.43 -19.26
N ARG A 146 -5.08 37.74 -19.23
CA ARG A 146 -6.07 38.67 -19.79
C ARG A 146 -6.13 38.45 -21.31
N PRO A 147 -7.31 38.40 -21.91
CA PRO A 147 -7.41 38.35 -23.40
C PRO A 147 -6.88 39.65 -23.93
N VAL A 148 -5.98 39.53 -24.94
CA VAL A 148 -5.50 40.66 -25.71
C VAL A 148 -6.62 40.98 -26.72
N HIS A 149 -7.28 42.12 -26.57
CA HIS A 149 -8.13 42.66 -27.60
C HIS A 149 -7.22 43.20 -28.72
N SER A 150 -7.24 42.52 -29.87
CA SER A 150 -6.72 43.06 -31.09
C SER A 150 -7.79 44.00 -31.71
N ARG A 151 -7.37 45.21 -32.01
CA ARG A 151 -8.09 46.14 -32.87
C ARG A 151 -7.92 45.74 -34.33
#